data_a69cfd78a85bba9bc0b67a874f199e18
#
_entry.id   a69cfd78a85bba9bc0b67a874f199e18
#
_cell.length_a   1.000
_cell.length_b   1.000
_cell.length_c   1.000
_cell.angle_alpha   90.00
_cell.angle_beta   90.00
_cell.angle_gamma   90.00
#
_symmetry.space_group_name_H-M   'P 1'
#
loop_
_entity.id
_entity.type
_entity.pdbx_description
1 polymer ?
#
loop_
_entity_poly.entity_id
_entity_poly.type
_entity_poly.pdbx_seq_one_letter_code
_entity_poly.pdbx_strand_id
1 'polypeptide(L)'
;MKKRVLAMLLASAMVAGSLAGCGGSSDKPEASTEDGKETAEEGSAAPEWEAYDELIANIKKETDLVKREAMMHEAEDMLMDTWAVIPLYYYNDVYMQSTDVEGIYSNLFGFKYFGFATAPNNELSLQVASEPNKLDPALNSTVDGACLALLSFAGLYKYDETGALVPDLAESHEMSEDGLTYTFTMKDGLKWSDGEALDATDVAYSWNRLVDLSLIHI
;
A
#
# COMPACT_ATOMS: atom_id res chain seq x y z
N MET A 1 25.72 21.18 -10.30
CA MET A 1 25.35 22.29 -9.41
C MET A 1 24.29 23.22 -10.00
N LYS A 2 24.32 23.57 -11.30
CA LYS A 2 23.34 24.50 -11.91
C LYS A 2 21.89 23.93 -11.95
N LYS A 3 21.70 22.64 -12.14
CA LYS A 3 20.35 22.00 -12.17
C LYS A 3 19.64 21.97 -10.80
N ARG A 4 20.38 21.85 -9.70
CA ARG A 4 19.80 21.82 -8.34
C ARG A 4 19.33 23.22 -7.87
N VAL A 5 19.96 24.28 -8.33
CA VAL A 5 19.58 25.68 -8.02
C VAL A 5 18.28 26.07 -8.74
N LEU A 6 18.06 25.53 -9.96
CA LEU A 6 16.83 25.82 -10.73
C LEU A 6 15.61 25.15 -10.12
N ALA A 7 15.75 23.93 -9.60
CA ALA A 7 14.66 23.22 -8.93
C ALA A 7 14.21 23.92 -7.63
N MET A 8 15.13 24.50 -6.86
CA MET A 8 14.78 25.26 -5.64
C MET A 8 14.08 26.58 -5.95
N LEU A 9 14.39 27.23 -7.07
CA LEU A 9 13.72 28.47 -7.48
C LEU A 9 12.29 28.25 -7.98
N LEU A 10 12.01 27.11 -8.62
CA LEU A 10 10.66 26.74 -9.03
C LEU A 10 9.77 26.36 -7.83
N ALA A 11 10.31 25.67 -6.84
CA ALA A 11 9.58 25.32 -5.62
C ALA A 11 9.17 26.55 -4.81
N SER A 12 10.05 27.58 -4.73
CA SER A 12 9.73 28.82 -4.04
C SER A 12 8.69 29.69 -4.76
N ALA A 13 8.59 29.61 -6.09
CA ALA A 13 7.57 30.32 -6.85
C ALA A 13 6.17 29.73 -6.69
N MET A 14 6.04 28.39 -6.51
CA MET A 14 4.75 27.74 -6.28
C MET A 14 4.17 28.00 -4.88
N VAL A 15 5.01 28.16 -3.85
CA VAL A 15 4.55 28.47 -2.48
C VAL A 15 4.03 29.90 -2.37
N ALA A 16 4.54 30.83 -3.17
CA ALA A 16 4.06 32.22 -3.18
C ALA A 16 2.69 32.39 -3.91
N GLY A 17 2.35 31.50 -4.85
CA GLY A 17 1.10 31.54 -5.59
C GLY A 17 -0.12 30.99 -4.85
N SER A 18 0.07 30.13 -3.83
CA SER A 18 -1.04 29.48 -3.11
C SER A 18 -1.61 30.29 -1.93
N LEU A 19 -1.02 31.44 -1.57
CA LEU A 19 -1.47 32.28 -0.46
C LEU A 19 -2.34 33.48 -0.88
N ALA A 20 -2.61 33.68 -2.19
CA ALA A 20 -3.36 34.84 -2.70
C ALA A 20 -4.82 34.52 -3.10
N GLY A 21 -5.39 33.38 -2.77
CA GLY A 21 -6.69 32.93 -3.24
C GLY A 21 -7.72 32.62 -2.17
N CYS A 22 -8.06 33.57 -1.28
CA CYS A 22 -9.30 33.52 -0.51
C CYS A 22 -9.83 34.93 -0.26
N GLY A 23 -10.82 35.36 -1.05
CA GLY A 23 -11.56 36.59 -0.80
C GLY A 23 -12.45 36.98 -1.99
N GLY A 24 -13.72 36.71 -1.84
CA GLY A 24 -14.91 36.80 -2.56
C GLY A 24 -15.19 37.90 -3.56
N SER A 25 -16.28 37.61 -4.26
CA SER A 25 -17.28 38.42 -4.89
C SER A 25 -17.27 38.53 -6.42
N SER A 26 -18.38 38.12 -6.92
CA SER A 26 -18.89 38.26 -8.28
C SER A 26 -18.61 39.61 -8.97
N ASP A 27 -18.05 39.56 -10.19
CA ASP A 27 -18.53 40.30 -11.34
C ASP A 27 -17.71 39.88 -12.58
N LYS A 28 -18.46 39.59 -13.65
CA LYS A 28 -17.94 39.33 -14.99
C LYS A 28 -17.52 40.61 -15.67
N PRO A 29 -16.42 40.64 -16.36
CA PRO A 29 -16.39 41.38 -17.63
C PRO A 29 -15.86 40.54 -18.81
N GLU A 30 -16.32 40.98 -19.95
CA GLU A 30 -16.19 40.44 -21.29
C GLU A 30 -14.76 40.36 -21.82
N ALA A 31 -14.61 39.42 -22.78
CA ALA A 31 -13.41 39.13 -23.54
C ALA A 31 -12.86 40.34 -24.32
N SER A 32 -11.57 40.59 -24.22
CA SER A 32 -10.78 41.22 -25.26
C SER A 32 -9.62 40.30 -25.67
N THR A 33 -9.72 39.88 -26.92
CA THR A 33 -8.65 39.18 -27.65
C THR A 33 -7.50 40.15 -27.91
N GLU A 34 -6.33 39.85 -27.36
CA GLU A 34 -5.04 40.33 -27.89
C GLU A 34 -4.14 39.18 -28.16
N ASP A 35 -3.75 39.06 -29.43
CA ASP A 35 -2.76 38.15 -29.99
C ASP A 35 -1.38 38.40 -29.37
N GLY A 36 -1.06 37.67 -28.35
CA GLY A 36 0.32 37.52 -27.83
C GLY A 36 0.92 36.22 -28.33
N LYS A 37 1.64 36.28 -29.44
CA LYS A 37 2.45 35.19 -29.95
C LYS A 37 3.67 35.01 -29.03
N GLU A 38 3.46 34.32 -27.91
CA GLU A 38 4.55 33.77 -27.11
C GLU A 38 5.16 32.60 -27.90
N THR A 39 6.40 32.78 -28.32
CA THR A 39 7.23 31.69 -28.80
C THR A 39 7.42 30.71 -27.67
N ALA A 40 6.68 29.60 -27.70
CA ALA A 40 6.96 28.47 -26.83
C ALA A 40 8.40 28.02 -27.11
N GLU A 41 9.26 28.17 -26.10
CA GLU A 41 10.52 27.44 -26.05
C GLU A 41 10.19 25.96 -26.20
N GLU A 42 10.97 25.27 -27.05
CA GLU A 42 10.84 23.83 -27.28
C GLU A 42 10.80 23.11 -25.94
N GLY A 43 9.61 22.85 -25.44
CA GLY A 43 9.38 21.99 -24.29
C GLY A 43 9.91 20.60 -24.60
N SER A 44 10.58 19.97 -23.66
CA SER A 44 11.04 18.60 -23.74
C SER A 44 9.92 17.75 -24.37
N ALA A 45 10.27 16.91 -25.34
CA ALA A 45 9.32 15.98 -25.94
C ALA A 45 8.55 15.26 -24.83
N ALA A 46 7.23 15.11 -25.04
CA ALA A 46 6.40 14.36 -24.08
C ALA A 46 7.06 12.98 -23.85
N PRO A 47 7.02 12.48 -22.59
CA PRO A 47 7.59 11.17 -22.30
C PRO A 47 7.02 10.10 -23.23
N GLU A 48 7.86 9.19 -23.70
CA GLU A 48 7.41 8.05 -24.53
C GLU A 48 6.70 7.02 -23.65
N TRP A 49 5.46 7.29 -23.30
CA TRP A 49 4.65 6.41 -22.44
C TRP A 49 4.36 5.05 -23.08
N GLU A 50 4.44 4.92 -24.41
CA GLU A 50 4.16 3.66 -25.10
C GLU A 50 5.09 2.54 -24.63
N ALA A 51 6.39 2.80 -24.52
CA ALA A 51 7.36 1.82 -24.01
C ALA A 51 7.13 1.47 -22.54
N TYR A 52 6.77 2.46 -21.71
CA TYR A 52 6.41 2.25 -20.32
C TYR A 52 5.16 1.39 -20.20
N ASP A 53 4.10 1.70 -20.94
CA ASP A 53 2.84 0.95 -20.92
C ASP A 53 3.03 -0.50 -21.39
N GLU A 54 3.87 -0.73 -22.40
CA GLU A 54 4.23 -2.06 -22.85
C GLU A 54 4.98 -2.85 -21.77
N LEU A 55 5.95 -2.22 -21.11
CA LEU A 55 6.67 -2.82 -19.99
C LEU A 55 5.73 -3.18 -18.84
N ILE A 56 4.82 -2.30 -18.45
CA ILE A 56 3.80 -2.57 -17.42
C ILE A 56 2.89 -3.73 -17.82
N ALA A 57 2.47 -3.81 -19.11
CA ALA A 57 1.67 -4.93 -19.61
C ALA A 57 2.41 -6.27 -19.53
N ASN A 58 3.72 -6.26 -19.73
CA ASN A 58 4.57 -7.45 -19.64
C ASN A 58 4.82 -7.85 -18.18
N ILE A 59 5.06 -6.88 -17.27
CA ILE A 59 5.18 -7.12 -15.82
C ILE A 59 3.94 -7.85 -15.27
N LYS A 60 2.74 -7.47 -15.72
CA LYS A 60 1.49 -8.10 -15.28
C LYS A 60 1.36 -9.56 -15.69
N LYS A 61 2.09 -10.00 -16.72
CA LYS A 61 2.05 -11.37 -17.25
C LYS A 61 3.22 -12.22 -16.76
N GLU A 62 4.28 -11.59 -16.25
CA GLU A 62 5.48 -12.31 -15.81
C GLU A 62 5.22 -13.06 -14.52
N THR A 63 5.47 -14.36 -14.52
CA THR A 63 5.26 -15.27 -13.38
C THR A 63 6.55 -15.58 -12.63
N ASP A 64 7.73 -15.39 -13.25
CA ASP A 64 9.01 -15.45 -12.56
C ASP A 64 9.19 -14.20 -11.72
N LEU A 65 9.19 -14.36 -10.40
CA LEU A 65 9.23 -13.23 -9.46
C LEU A 65 10.52 -12.41 -9.57
N VAL A 66 11.66 -13.07 -9.80
CA VAL A 66 12.96 -12.39 -9.92
C VAL A 66 13.02 -11.54 -11.18
N LYS A 67 12.54 -12.11 -12.27
CA LYS A 67 12.46 -11.38 -13.55
C LYS A 67 11.44 -10.26 -13.48
N ARG A 68 10.28 -10.51 -12.86
CA ARG A 68 9.24 -9.49 -12.63
C ARG A 68 9.77 -8.32 -11.82
N GLU A 69 10.53 -8.57 -10.74
CA GLU A 69 11.17 -7.54 -9.92
C GLU A 69 12.13 -6.68 -10.75
N ALA A 70 13.00 -7.30 -11.55
CA ALA A 70 13.91 -6.57 -12.44
C ALA A 70 13.17 -5.67 -13.43
N MET A 71 12.07 -6.15 -14.01
CA MET A 71 11.21 -5.36 -14.90
C MET A 71 10.51 -4.21 -14.15
N MET A 72 10.14 -4.40 -12.88
CA MET A 72 9.56 -3.33 -12.06
C MET A 72 10.58 -2.22 -11.77
N HIS A 73 11.83 -2.56 -11.52
CA HIS A 73 12.90 -1.57 -11.37
C HIS A 73 13.15 -0.79 -12.67
N GLU A 74 13.14 -1.46 -13.82
CA GLU A 74 13.24 -0.79 -15.13
C GLU A 74 12.08 0.20 -15.33
N ALA A 75 10.86 -0.18 -15.00
CA ALA A 75 9.69 0.70 -15.09
C ALA A 75 9.80 1.90 -14.13
N GLU A 76 10.33 1.69 -12.92
CA GLU A 76 10.60 2.75 -11.95
C GLU A 76 11.62 3.76 -12.50
N ASP A 77 12.73 3.29 -13.06
CA ASP A 77 13.75 4.14 -13.67
C ASP A 77 13.16 4.98 -14.82
N MET A 78 12.37 4.34 -15.71
CA MET A 78 11.69 5.05 -16.79
C MET A 78 10.75 6.14 -16.25
N LEU A 79 9.97 5.84 -15.21
CA LEU A 79 9.06 6.81 -14.59
C LEU A 79 9.83 7.98 -13.95
N MET A 80 10.92 7.70 -13.24
CA MET A 80 11.73 8.72 -12.59
C MET A 80 12.41 9.66 -13.58
N ASP A 81 12.83 9.15 -14.74
CA ASP A 81 13.46 9.93 -15.80
C ASP A 81 12.49 10.94 -16.44
N THR A 82 11.17 10.69 -16.37
CA THR A 82 10.16 11.62 -16.90
C THR A 82 9.92 12.83 -15.99
N TRP A 83 10.36 12.80 -14.73
CA TRP A 83 10.06 13.80 -13.71
C TRP A 83 8.55 13.93 -13.39
N ALA A 84 7.74 12.96 -13.80
CA ALA A 84 6.32 12.90 -13.46
C ALA A 84 6.09 12.70 -11.95
N VAL A 85 7.08 12.09 -11.27
CA VAL A 85 7.11 11.88 -9.83
C VAL A 85 8.36 12.55 -9.24
N ILE A 86 8.20 13.29 -8.15
CA ILE A 86 9.28 13.93 -7.42
C ILE A 86 9.38 13.28 -6.04
N PRO A 87 10.34 12.36 -5.82
CA PRO A 87 10.54 11.77 -4.50
C PRO A 87 10.99 12.84 -3.50
N LEU A 88 10.32 12.92 -2.35
CA LEU A 88 10.63 13.91 -1.31
C LEU A 88 11.48 13.31 -0.19
N TYR A 89 11.06 12.16 0.36
CA TYR A 89 11.75 11.49 1.45
C TYR A 89 11.25 10.05 1.59
N TYR A 90 12.02 9.24 2.31
CA TYR A 90 11.56 7.93 2.78
C TYR A 90 10.82 8.12 4.09
N TYR A 91 9.57 7.64 4.15
CA TYR A 91 8.79 7.67 5.36
C TYR A 91 9.36 6.68 6.39
N ASN A 92 9.53 7.14 7.63
CA ASN A 92 9.95 6.31 8.75
C ASN A 92 8.80 6.21 9.75
N ASP A 93 8.42 4.98 10.10
CA ASP A 93 7.51 4.73 11.20
C ASP A 93 8.29 4.79 12.52
N VAL A 94 7.80 5.58 13.46
CA VAL A 94 8.44 5.78 14.77
C VAL A 94 7.47 5.38 15.86
N TYR A 95 7.93 4.51 16.77
CA TYR A 95 7.16 4.11 17.94
C TYR A 95 8.04 4.06 19.19
N MET A 96 7.43 4.14 20.35
CA MET A 96 8.09 3.95 21.64
C MET A 96 7.67 2.62 22.25
N GLN A 97 8.63 1.93 22.83
CA GLN A 97 8.45 0.62 23.45
C GLN A 97 9.20 0.60 24.79
N SER A 98 8.57 -0.02 25.80
CA SER A 98 9.27 -0.28 27.06
C SER A 98 10.45 -1.23 26.82
N THR A 99 11.54 -1.03 27.54
CA THR A 99 12.73 -1.89 27.47
C THR A 99 12.47 -3.33 27.93
N ASP A 100 11.37 -3.55 28.67
CA ASP A 100 10.97 -4.86 29.20
C ASP A 100 10.04 -5.62 28.23
N VAL A 101 9.74 -5.04 27.06
CA VAL A 101 8.94 -5.65 26.01
C VAL A 101 9.85 -6.02 24.84
N GLU A 102 9.75 -7.23 24.35
CA GLU A 102 10.52 -7.76 23.23
C GLU A 102 9.58 -8.42 22.20
N GLY A 103 10.06 -8.65 20.98
CA GLY A 103 9.36 -9.42 19.95
C GLY A 103 8.30 -8.67 19.16
N ILE A 104 8.19 -7.34 19.32
CA ILE A 104 7.38 -6.52 18.41
C ILE A 104 8.22 -6.24 17.16
N TYR A 105 7.65 -6.50 15.99
CA TYR A 105 8.28 -6.10 14.73
C TYR A 105 7.25 -5.42 13.80
N SER A 106 7.73 -4.67 12.82
CA SER A 106 6.91 -4.08 11.79
C SER A 106 7.41 -4.45 10.40
N ASN A 107 6.51 -4.52 9.43
CA ASN A 107 6.86 -4.72 8.03
C ASN A 107 6.90 -3.41 7.25
N LEU A 108 7.24 -3.49 5.97
CA LEU A 108 7.32 -2.33 5.07
C LEU A 108 5.96 -1.62 4.86
N PHE A 109 4.85 -2.29 5.16
CA PHE A 109 3.51 -1.72 5.06
C PHE A 109 3.07 -0.99 6.34
N GLY A 110 3.94 -0.90 7.35
CA GLY A 110 3.64 -0.27 8.64
C GLY A 110 2.81 -1.13 9.59
N PHE A 111 2.55 -2.40 9.24
CA PHE A 111 1.84 -3.31 10.13
C PHE A 111 2.76 -3.73 11.27
N LYS A 112 2.24 -3.62 12.50
CA LYS A 112 2.94 -4.05 13.70
C LYS A 112 2.40 -5.40 14.17
N TYR A 113 3.31 -6.31 14.41
CA TYR A 113 3.01 -7.67 14.83
C TYR A 113 3.28 -7.79 16.33
N PHE A 114 2.21 -7.78 17.10
CA PHE A 114 2.25 -7.86 18.56
C PHE A 114 2.12 -9.30 19.07
N GLY A 115 1.71 -10.23 18.21
CA GLY A 115 1.48 -11.64 18.60
C GLY A 115 2.75 -12.41 19.03
N PHE A 116 3.92 -11.87 18.70
CA PHE A 116 5.21 -12.43 19.12
C PHE A 116 5.80 -11.71 20.33
N ALA A 117 5.11 -10.71 20.87
CA ALA A 117 5.61 -9.91 21.95
C ALA A 117 5.64 -10.69 23.27
N THR A 118 6.72 -10.47 24.01
CA THR A 118 6.84 -10.87 25.41
C THR A 118 6.85 -9.63 26.29
N ALA A 119 6.10 -9.65 27.38
CA ALA A 119 5.98 -8.55 28.31
C ALA A 119 5.92 -9.05 29.76
N PRO A 120 6.28 -8.22 30.76
CA PRO A 120 6.16 -8.57 32.16
C PRO A 120 4.73 -8.99 32.50
N ASN A 121 4.59 -10.07 33.29
CA ASN A 121 3.31 -10.63 33.73
C ASN A 121 2.38 -11.11 32.59
N ASN A 122 2.89 -11.30 31.37
CA ASN A 122 2.10 -11.60 30.15
C ASN A 122 1.01 -10.55 29.86
N GLU A 123 1.24 -9.31 30.25
CA GLU A 123 0.34 -8.19 29.96
C GLU A 123 1.03 -7.18 29.06
N LEU A 124 0.41 -6.86 27.92
CA LEU A 124 0.89 -5.87 26.98
C LEU A 124 -0.16 -4.77 26.79
N SER A 125 0.20 -3.55 27.17
CA SER A 125 -0.63 -2.37 26.91
C SER A 125 -0.19 -1.74 25.58
N LEU A 126 -1.10 -1.66 24.63
CA LEU A 126 -0.87 -1.11 23.30
C LEU A 126 -1.60 0.21 23.15
N GLN A 127 -0.94 1.14 22.46
CA GLN A 127 -1.58 2.35 21.95
C GLN A 127 -1.53 2.30 20.42
N VAL A 128 -2.70 2.42 19.80
CA VAL A 128 -2.84 2.65 18.36
C VAL A 128 -2.86 4.14 18.08
N ALA A 129 -2.42 4.57 16.90
CA ALA A 129 -2.30 5.99 16.56
C ALA A 129 -3.67 6.66 16.41
N SER A 130 -4.69 5.91 15.99
CA SER A 130 -6.05 6.41 15.79
C SER A 130 -7.08 5.34 16.15
N GLU A 131 -8.31 5.76 16.43
CA GLU A 131 -9.46 4.85 16.56
C GLU A 131 -9.78 4.25 15.20
N PRO A 132 -9.73 2.92 15.03
CA PRO A 132 -10.05 2.29 13.76
C PRO A 132 -11.56 2.42 13.46
N ASN A 133 -11.89 2.86 12.27
CA ASN A 133 -13.29 3.00 11.84
C ASN A 133 -14.05 1.68 11.85
N LYS A 134 -13.37 0.58 11.53
CA LYS A 134 -13.92 -0.77 11.44
C LYS A 134 -12.90 -1.78 11.94
N LEU A 135 -13.37 -2.71 12.77
CA LEU A 135 -12.57 -3.87 13.18
C LEU A 135 -12.84 -5.12 12.34
N ASP A 136 -13.87 -5.08 11.52
CA ASP A 136 -14.18 -6.12 10.55
C ASP A 136 -13.10 -6.15 9.45
N PRO A 137 -12.37 -7.26 9.25
CA PRO A 137 -11.28 -7.32 8.27
C PRO A 137 -11.71 -7.00 6.84
N ALA A 138 -12.97 -7.31 6.47
CA ALA A 138 -13.50 -7.03 5.14
C ALA A 138 -13.82 -5.54 4.92
N LEU A 139 -13.95 -4.76 5.97
CA LEU A 139 -14.34 -3.34 5.93
C LEU A 139 -13.24 -2.40 6.42
N ASN A 140 -12.15 -2.94 6.97
CA ASN A 140 -11.05 -2.14 7.45
C ASN A 140 -10.24 -1.54 6.31
N SER A 141 -9.92 -0.25 6.43
CA SER A 141 -9.09 0.48 5.48
C SER A 141 -7.94 1.24 6.15
N THR A 142 -7.63 0.93 7.42
CA THR A 142 -6.62 1.62 8.21
C THR A 142 -5.52 0.67 8.67
N VAL A 143 -4.29 1.18 8.81
CA VAL A 143 -3.15 0.40 9.34
C VAL A 143 -3.40 -0.03 10.78
N ASP A 144 -3.94 0.86 11.64
CA ASP A 144 -4.25 0.52 13.03
C ASP A 144 -5.28 -0.61 13.14
N GLY A 145 -6.34 -0.54 12.32
CA GLY A 145 -7.33 -1.63 12.24
C GLY A 145 -6.74 -2.93 11.71
N ALA A 146 -5.81 -2.87 10.74
CA ALA A 146 -5.11 -4.06 10.24
C ALA A 146 -4.21 -4.68 11.34
N CYS A 147 -3.51 -3.89 12.14
CA CYS A 147 -2.73 -4.39 13.28
C CYS A 147 -3.60 -5.15 14.29
N LEU A 148 -4.80 -4.65 14.58
CA LEU A 148 -5.76 -5.32 15.46
C LEU A 148 -6.37 -6.58 14.82
N ALA A 149 -6.62 -6.54 13.50
CA ALA A 149 -7.08 -7.71 12.76
C ALA A 149 -6.05 -8.85 12.77
N LEU A 150 -4.76 -8.53 12.63
CA LEU A 150 -3.66 -9.50 12.71
C LEU A 150 -3.53 -10.18 14.08
N LEU A 151 -4.01 -9.53 15.14
CA LEU A 151 -4.08 -10.12 16.49
C LEU A 151 -5.30 -11.02 16.70
N SER A 152 -6.38 -10.77 15.97
CA SER A 152 -7.69 -11.37 16.25
C SER A 152 -8.11 -12.44 15.25
N PHE A 153 -7.56 -12.40 14.04
CA PHE A 153 -7.93 -13.27 12.93
C PHE A 153 -6.71 -14.00 12.38
N ALA A 154 -6.95 -15.21 11.87
CA ALA A 154 -5.96 -16.00 11.16
C ALA A 154 -6.23 -15.96 9.65
N GLY A 155 -5.17 -15.97 8.84
CA GLY A 155 -5.23 -16.11 7.39
C GLY A 155 -4.79 -17.49 6.93
N LEU A 156 -4.88 -17.77 5.64
CA LEU A 156 -4.28 -19.00 5.07
C LEU A 156 -2.77 -19.02 5.31
N TYR A 157 -2.14 -17.86 5.21
CA TYR A 157 -0.73 -17.60 5.46
C TYR A 157 -0.59 -16.42 6.41
N LYS A 158 0.54 -16.36 7.10
CA LYS A 158 0.93 -15.23 7.95
C LYS A 158 2.40 -14.90 7.77
N TYR A 159 2.81 -13.73 8.19
CA TYR A 159 4.22 -13.40 8.33
C TYR A 159 4.72 -13.91 9.69
N ASP A 160 5.91 -14.50 9.69
CA ASP A 160 6.62 -14.85 10.92
C ASP A 160 7.43 -13.64 11.45
N GLU A 161 8.13 -13.84 12.54
CA GLU A 161 8.95 -12.82 13.19
C GLU A 161 10.13 -12.31 12.34
N THR A 162 10.48 -13.02 11.27
CA THR A 162 11.51 -12.62 10.31
C THR A 162 10.94 -11.85 9.12
N GLY A 163 9.60 -11.77 9.02
CA GLY A 163 8.89 -11.21 7.87
C GLY A 163 8.72 -12.20 6.71
N ALA A 164 9.04 -13.47 6.90
CA ALA A 164 8.80 -14.50 5.89
C ALA A 164 7.33 -14.94 5.89
N LEU A 165 6.78 -15.17 4.69
CA LEU A 165 5.42 -15.68 4.54
C LEU A 165 5.40 -17.20 4.81
N VAL A 166 4.67 -17.61 5.85
CA VAL A 166 4.57 -19.01 6.28
C VAL A 166 3.11 -19.47 6.33
N PRO A 167 2.83 -20.79 6.16
CA PRO A 167 1.50 -21.34 6.30
C PRO A 167 0.91 -21.09 7.70
N ASP A 168 -0.37 -20.66 7.77
CA ASP A 168 -1.11 -20.51 9.02
C ASP A 168 -2.32 -21.47 9.07
N LEU A 169 -3.48 -21.11 8.53
CA LEU A 169 -4.61 -22.04 8.41
C LEU A 169 -4.40 -23.08 7.30
N ALA A 170 -3.68 -22.71 6.23
CA ALA A 170 -3.27 -23.64 5.21
C ALA A 170 -2.10 -24.51 5.69
N GLU A 171 -2.08 -25.77 5.26
CA GLU A 171 -0.92 -26.65 5.35
C GLU A 171 0.00 -26.43 4.14
N SER A 172 -0.59 -26.36 2.94
CA SER A 172 0.12 -26.18 1.67
C SER A 172 -0.76 -25.53 0.62
N HIS A 173 -0.15 -25.16 -0.51
CA HIS A 173 -0.89 -24.82 -1.72
C HIS A 173 -0.17 -25.37 -2.96
N GLU A 174 -0.94 -25.53 -4.02
CA GLU A 174 -0.48 -25.85 -5.35
C GLU A 174 -0.96 -24.78 -6.32
N MET A 175 -0.13 -24.43 -7.27
CA MET A 175 -0.47 -23.51 -8.36
C MET A 175 -0.45 -24.26 -9.67
N SER A 176 -1.46 -24.05 -10.52
CA SER A 176 -1.49 -24.62 -11.87
C SER A 176 -0.36 -24.04 -12.74
N GLU A 177 0.04 -24.77 -13.79
CA GLU A 177 1.13 -24.35 -14.70
C GLU A 177 0.88 -22.99 -15.37
N ASP A 178 -0.39 -22.64 -15.59
CA ASP A 178 -0.80 -21.35 -16.16
C ASP A 178 -0.88 -20.21 -15.13
N GLY A 179 -0.65 -20.49 -13.82
CA GLY A 179 -0.71 -19.53 -12.73
C GLY A 179 -2.10 -19.01 -12.40
N LEU A 180 -3.16 -19.60 -12.97
CA LEU A 180 -4.53 -19.10 -12.82
C LEU A 180 -5.34 -19.79 -11.72
N THR A 181 -4.89 -20.97 -11.27
CA THR A 181 -5.61 -21.76 -10.25
C THR A 181 -4.68 -22.03 -9.08
N TYR A 182 -5.15 -21.69 -7.89
CA TYR A 182 -4.49 -22.03 -6.62
C TYR A 182 -5.37 -23.00 -5.83
N THR A 183 -4.81 -24.13 -5.43
CA THR A 183 -5.48 -25.12 -4.59
C THR A 183 -4.83 -25.11 -3.22
N PHE A 184 -5.58 -24.80 -2.18
CA PHE A 184 -5.09 -24.77 -0.80
C PHE A 184 -5.56 -26.00 -0.05
N THR A 185 -4.64 -26.65 0.67
CA THR A 185 -4.94 -27.71 1.63
C THR A 185 -4.98 -27.10 3.01
N MET A 186 -6.11 -27.25 3.72
CA MET A 186 -6.26 -26.76 5.08
C MET A 186 -5.63 -27.71 6.09
N LYS A 187 -5.10 -27.19 7.19
CA LYS A 187 -4.67 -28.01 8.33
C LYS A 187 -5.86 -28.74 8.95
N ASP A 188 -5.61 -29.93 9.48
CA ASP A 188 -6.63 -30.68 10.21
C ASP A 188 -6.90 -30.10 11.60
N GLY A 189 -8.14 -30.25 12.06
CA GLY A 189 -8.54 -29.94 13.43
C GLY A 189 -8.56 -28.47 13.80
N LEU A 190 -8.64 -27.57 12.82
CA LEU A 190 -8.79 -26.14 13.03
C LEU A 190 -10.10 -25.83 13.75
N LYS A 191 -10.06 -24.81 14.62
CA LYS A 191 -11.21 -24.39 15.42
C LYS A 191 -11.28 -22.89 15.55
N TRP A 192 -12.48 -22.37 15.64
CA TRP A 192 -12.78 -21.04 16.09
C TRP A 192 -12.49 -20.88 17.61
N SER A 193 -12.46 -19.64 18.09
CA SER A 193 -12.19 -19.35 19.51
C SER A 193 -13.25 -19.90 20.47
N ASP A 194 -14.46 -20.18 20.00
CA ASP A 194 -15.55 -20.81 20.75
C ASP A 194 -15.49 -22.34 20.73
N GLY A 195 -14.56 -22.93 19.96
CA GLY A 195 -14.32 -24.37 19.84
C GLY A 195 -15.04 -25.05 18.67
N GLU A 196 -15.88 -24.33 17.93
CA GLU A 196 -16.50 -24.86 16.70
C GLU A 196 -15.43 -25.16 15.65
N ALA A 197 -15.72 -26.10 14.74
CA ALA A 197 -14.81 -26.47 13.68
C ALA A 197 -14.68 -25.32 12.66
N LEU A 198 -13.45 -25.09 12.20
CA LEU A 198 -13.13 -24.17 11.13
C LEU A 198 -12.64 -24.97 9.93
N ASP A 199 -13.22 -24.72 8.75
CA ASP A 199 -12.89 -25.44 7.53
C ASP A 199 -12.82 -24.52 6.29
N ALA A 200 -12.64 -25.14 5.10
CA ALA A 200 -12.54 -24.42 3.84
C ALA A 200 -13.81 -23.63 3.47
N THR A 201 -14.98 -24.00 4.01
CA THR A 201 -16.23 -23.30 3.74
C THR A 201 -16.26 -21.94 4.45
N ASP A 202 -15.64 -21.82 5.61
CA ASP A 202 -15.48 -20.55 6.34
C ASP A 202 -14.57 -19.57 5.58
N VAL A 203 -13.47 -20.10 5.03
CA VAL A 203 -12.56 -19.31 4.18
C VAL A 203 -13.28 -18.83 2.93
N ALA A 204 -13.99 -19.73 2.23
CA ALA A 204 -14.77 -19.39 1.04
C ALA A 204 -15.86 -18.36 1.34
N TYR A 205 -16.56 -18.48 2.47
CA TYR A 205 -17.54 -17.49 2.92
C TYR A 205 -16.90 -16.12 3.14
N SER A 206 -15.78 -16.08 3.85
CA SER A 206 -15.06 -14.83 4.16
C SER A 206 -14.59 -14.11 2.89
N TRP A 207 -14.08 -14.86 1.92
CA TRP A 207 -13.62 -14.30 0.64
C TRP A 207 -14.78 -13.83 -0.24
N ASN A 208 -15.86 -14.63 -0.32
CA ASN A 208 -17.07 -14.23 -1.03
C ASN A 208 -17.67 -12.96 -0.44
N ARG A 209 -17.71 -12.87 0.89
CA ARG A 209 -18.15 -11.66 1.58
C ARG A 209 -17.28 -10.44 1.23
N LEU A 210 -15.95 -10.61 1.19
CA LEU A 210 -15.01 -9.53 0.87
C LEU A 210 -15.22 -8.99 -0.56
N VAL A 211 -15.49 -9.88 -1.54
CA VAL A 211 -15.67 -9.50 -2.94
C VAL A 211 -17.13 -9.17 -3.30
N ASP A 212 -18.05 -9.27 -2.36
CA ASP A 212 -19.44 -8.87 -2.57
C ASP A 212 -19.49 -7.37 -2.89
N LEU A 213 -20.08 -7.05 -4.05
CA LEU A 213 -20.21 -5.67 -4.54
C LEU A 213 -20.92 -4.74 -3.56
N SER A 214 -21.77 -5.27 -2.68
CA SER A 214 -22.43 -4.48 -1.64
C SER A 214 -21.45 -3.91 -0.61
N LEU A 215 -20.30 -4.58 -0.39
CA LEU A 215 -19.24 -4.13 0.51
C LEU A 215 -18.27 -3.17 -0.15
N ILE A 216 -18.02 -3.30 -1.44
CA ILE A 216 -17.09 -2.43 -2.20
C ILE A 216 -17.59 -0.98 -2.24
N HIS A 217 -18.90 -0.76 -2.11
CA HIS A 217 -19.53 0.57 -2.19
C HIS A 217 -19.86 1.19 -0.83
N ILE A 218 -19.48 0.54 0.25
CA ILE A 218 -19.65 1.08 1.62
C ILE A 218 -18.40 1.87 2.02
#